data_ab8b17f8e3d55142602494b4efbd9fea
#
_entry.id   ab8b17f8e3d55142602494b4efbd9fea
#
_cell.length_a   1.000
_cell.length_b   1.000
_cell.length_c   1.000
_cell.angle_alpha   90.00
_cell.angle_beta   90.00
_cell.angle_gamma   90.00
#
_symmetry.space_group_name_H-M   'P 1'
#
loop_
_entity.id
_entity.type
_entity.pdbx_description
1 polymer ?
#
loop_
_entity_poly.entity_id
_entity_poly.type
_entity_poly.pdbx_seq_one_letter_code
_entity_poly.pdbx_strand_id
1 'polypeptide(L)'
;DATAQTAPTAERIVVQSGPLEDVIEHAPAYMVGISYPRGLDAYPELAALIRSYSQDARTELMEAVAGLGNDKPAAPYELSLAFETVLQTADLIVVSADGSRYTGGAHGEPLVARFVWLVKERKQLTAQALIPDPAG
;
A
#
# COMPACT_ATOMS: atom_id res chain seq x y z
N ASP A 1 25.07 3.69 -16.75
CA ASP A 1 24.78 3.53 -16.36
C ASP A 1 24.58 3.27 -15.90
N ALA A 2 24.79 3.49 -16.08
CA ALA A 2 24.30 3.22 -15.48
C ALA A 2 24.16 2.90 -14.79
N THR A 3 24.26 2.95 -14.75
CA THR A 3 23.91 2.59 -14.00
C THR A 3 23.64 2.43 -13.21
N ALA A 4 23.59 2.62 -13.13
CA ALA A 4 23.07 2.42 -12.31
C ALA A 4 22.88 2.10 -11.61
N GLN A 5 22.75 2.11 -11.51
CA GLN A 5 22.26 1.70 -10.80
C GLN A 5 21.98 1.27 -10.12
N THR A 6 21.94 1.29 -10.09
CA THR A 6 21.42 0.85 -9.37
C THR A 6 20.99 0.60 -8.73
N ALA A 7 20.76 0.72 -8.57
CA ALA A 7 20.11 0.50 -7.84
C ALA A 7 19.51 0.32 -7.38
N PRO A 8 19.30 0.28 -7.08
CA PRO A 8 18.47 0.02 -6.57
C PRO A 8 17.70 0.12 -6.63
N THR A 9 17.45 0.20 -6.90
CA THR A 9 16.78 0.30 -6.92
C THR A 9 16.12 0.12 -7.24
N ALA A 10 16.05 0.06 -7.28
CA ALA A 10 15.38 -0.05 -7.59
C ALA A 10 14.51 -0.04 -7.57
N GLU A 11 14.20 -0.04 -7.24
CA GLU A 11 13.35 -0.10 -7.19
C GLU A 11 12.62 0.50 -7.55
N ARG A 12 12.57 0.85 -8.00
CA ARG A 12 11.79 1.42 -8.32
C ARG A 12 11.06 1.18 -9.07
N ILE A 13 10.82 0.82 -9.06
CA ILE A 13 10.05 0.61 -9.67
C ILE A 13 9.19 1.24 -10.01
N VAL A 14 9.16 1.61 -10.07
CA VAL A 14 8.48 2.17 -10.30
C VAL A 14 7.52 2.17 -11.19
N VAL A 15 6.96 1.32 -11.51
CA VAL A 15 5.88 1.32 -12.43
C VAL A 15 4.67 1.99 -11.86
N GLN A 16 4.26 3.06 -12.49
CA GLN A 16 3.15 3.84 -11.98
C GLN A 16 1.88 3.57 -12.75
N SER A 17 1.96 2.85 -13.85
CA SER A 17 0.82 2.50 -14.67
C SER A 17 0.86 1.01 -14.93
N GLY A 18 -0.21 0.50 -15.48
CA GLY A 18 -0.32 -0.92 -15.74
C GLY A 18 -0.97 -1.66 -14.58
N PRO A 19 -1.06 -2.96 -14.66
CA PRO A 19 -1.75 -3.74 -13.63
C PRO A 19 -1.02 -3.69 -12.30
N LEU A 20 -1.77 -3.78 -11.23
CA LEU A 20 -1.21 -3.92 -9.89
C LEU A 20 -0.68 -5.34 -9.76
N GLU A 21 0.57 -5.45 -9.35
CA GLU A 21 1.21 -6.74 -9.17
C GLU A 21 1.67 -6.87 -7.73
N ASP A 22 1.54 -8.08 -7.21
CA ASP A 22 1.97 -8.34 -5.84
C ASP A 22 3.45 -8.01 -5.69
N VAL A 23 3.77 -7.49 -4.51
CA VAL A 23 5.13 -7.09 -4.19
C VAL A 23 5.65 -7.99 -3.08
N ILE A 24 6.83 -8.57 -3.30
CA ILE A 24 7.52 -9.33 -2.27
C ILE A 24 8.97 -8.87 -2.27
N GLU A 25 9.40 -8.30 -1.15
CA GLU A 25 10.78 -7.87 -0.95
C GLU A 25 11.33 -8.52 0.30
N HIS A 26 12.56 -8.93 0.23
CA HIS A 26 13.18 -9.63 1.34
C HIS A 26 14.64 -9.17 1.46
N ALA A 27 14.97 -8.63 2.62
CA ALA A 27 16.31 -8.15 2.90
C ALA A 27 16.66 -8.51 4.35
N PRO A 28 17.94 -8.43 4.72
CA PRO A 28 18.28 -8.80 6.11
C PRO A 28 17.58 -7.95 7.15
N ALA A 29 17.30 -6.68 6.86
CA ALA A 29 16.70 -5.77 7.82
C ALA A 29 15.21 -5.66 7.70
N TYR A 30 14.60 -6.11 6.58
CA TYR A 30 13.17 -5.89 6.41
C TYR A 30 12.56 -6.89 5.42
N MET A 31 11.23 -6.97 5.47
CA MET A 31 10.45 -7.75 4.53
C MET A 31 9.22 -6.95 4.15
N VAL A 32 8.82 -7.04 2.87
CA VAL A 32 7.61 -6.40 2.37
C VAL A 32 6.79 -7.43 1.61
N GLY A 33 5.51 -7.53 1.96
CA GLY A 33 4.57 -8.36 1.22
C GLY A 33 3.29 -7.59 1.00
N ILE A 34 2.95 -7.31 -0.26
CA ILE A 34 1.75 -6.57 -0.61
C ILE A 34 1.02 -7.35 -1.69
N SER A 35 -0.25 -7.64 -1.45
CA SER A 35 -1.06 -8.32 -2.45
C SER A 35 -2.23 -7.44 -2.85
N TYR A 36 -2.61 -7.54 -4.12
CA TYR A 36 -3.63 -6.70 -4.70
C TYR A 36 -4.73 -7.57 -5.31
N PRO A 37 -5.98 -7.06 -5.33
CA PRO A 37 -7.04 -7.79 -6.02
C PRO A 37 -6.82 -7.72 -7.53
N ARG A 38 -7.37 -8.69 -8.21
CA ARG A 38 -7.28 -8.73 -9.67
C ARG A 38 -8.38 -7.88 -10.28
N GLY A 39 -8.14 -7.42 -11.50
CA GLY A 39 -9.15 -6.74 -12.27
C GLY A 39 -9.27 -5.27 -12.03
N LEU A 40 -8.39 -4.68 -11.21
CA LEU A 40 -8.43 -3.25 -10.97
C LEU A 40 -7.84 -2.44 -12.11
N ASP A 41 -7.20 -3.08 -13.07
CA ASP A 41 -6.68 -2.37 -14.22
C ASP A 41 -7.79 -1.77 -15.09
N ALA A 42 -9.01 -2.24 -14.93
CA ALA A 42 -10.18 -1.62 -15.57
C ALA A 42 -10.54 -0.28 -14.93
N TYR A 43 -9.99 0.02 -13.74
CA TYR A 43 -10.30 1.24 -13.00
C TYR A 43 -9.00 1.91 -12.62
N PRO A 44 -8.33 2.57 -13.57
CA PRO A 44 -6.97 3.07 -13.33
C PRO A 44 -6.87 4.11 -12.24
N GLU A 45 -7.91 4.93 -12.07
CA GLU A 45 -7.85 5.93 -11.00
C GLU A 45 -7.95 5.27 -9.62
N LEU A 46 -8.78 4.24 -9.50
CA LEU A 46 -8.86 3.49 -8.24
C LEU A 46 -7.53 2.76 -7.98
N ALA A 47 -6.99 2.14 -9.02
CA ALA A 47 -5.71 1.45 -8.89
C ALA A 47 -4.61 2.41 -8.45
N ALA A 48 -4.64 3.65 -8.95
CA ALA A 48 -3.65 4.65 -8.54
C ALA A 48 -3.79 5.00 -7.06
N LEU A 49 -5.01 5.12 -6.56
CA LEU A 49 -5.21 5.38 -5.12
C LEU A 49 -4.66 4.25 -4.26
N ILE A 50 -4.93 3.02 -4.66
CA ILE A 50 -4.47 1.85 -3.93
C ILE A 50 -2.95 1.77 -3.99
N ARG A 51 -2.37 2.00 -5.15
CA ARG A 51 -0.91 2.01 -5.30
C ARG A 51 -0.28 3.08 -4.42
N SER A 52 -0.87 4.26 -4.40
CA SER A 52 -0.36 5.36 -3.58
C SER A 52 -0.37 5.00 -2.11
N TYR A 53 -1.45 4.38 -1.65
CA TYR A 53 -1.54 3.96 -0.25
C TYR A 53 -0.42 2.96 0.10
N SER A 54 -0.22 1.97 -0.76
CA SER A 54 0.79 0.96 -0.49
C SER A 54 2.21 1.54 -0.59
N GLN A 55 2.43 2.48 -1.50
CA GLN A 55 3.73 3.12 -1.61
C GLN A 55 4.03 3.99 -0.40
N ASP A 56 3.02 4.69 0.11
CA ASP A 56 3.20 5.48 1.33
C ASP A 56 3.54 4.59 2.51
N ALA A 57 2.86 3.45 2.63
CA ALA A 57 3.15 2.52 3.71
C ALA A 57 4.57 1.97 3.59
N ARG A 58 5.00 1.66 2.38
CA ARG A 58 6.34 1.17 2.17
C ARG A 58 7.39 2.25 2.46
N THR A 59 7.10 3.48 2.06
CA THR A 59 8.02 4.59 2.33
C THR A 59 8.24 4.76 3.84
N GLU A 60 7.18 4.65 4.63
CA GLU A 60 7.31 4.76 6.07
C GLU A 60 8.15 3.63 6.65
N LEU A 61 8.00 2.42 6.10
CA LEU A 61 8.85 1.31 6.52
C LEU A 61 10.31 1.59 6.18
N MET A 62 10.55 2.05 4.97
CA MET A 62 11.94 2.27 4.53
C MET A 62 12.59 3.42 5.28
N GLU A 63 11.82 4.42 5.69
CA GLU A 63 12.36 5.48 6.54
C GLU A 63 12.80 4.93 7.89
N ALA A 64 12.01 4.00 8.45
CA ALA A 64 12.39 3.38 9.70
C ALA A 64 13.63 2.50 9.53
N VAL A 65 13.73 1.79 8.41
CA VAL A 65 14.91 0.98 8.12
C VAL A 65 16.15 1.86 7.99
N ALA A 66 16.00 2.99 7.29
CA ALA A 66 17.12 3.93 7.13
C ALA A 66 17.57 4.47 8.48
N GLY A 67 16.65 4.64 9.41
CA GLY A 67 16.98 5.12 10.73
C GLY A 67 17.79 4.15 11.58
N LEU A 68 17.84 2.88 11.17
CA LEU A 68 18.67 1.91 11.87
C LEU A 68 20.17 2.16 11.65
N GLY A 69 20.53 2.78 10.53
CA GLY A 69 21.92 2.94 10.19
C GLY A 69 22.60 1.61 10.08
N ASN A 70 23.62 1.42 10.91
CA ASN A 70 24.36 0.15 10.95
C ASN A 70 23.84 -0.81 12.01
N ASP A 71 22.82 -0.42 12.74
CA ASP A 71 22.25 -1.28 13.76
C ASP A 71 21.43 -2.38 13.12
N LYS A 72 21.42 -3.53 13.77
CA LYS A 72 20.58 -4.63 13.34
C LYS A 72 19.35 -4.71 14.22
N PRO A 73 18.15 -4.80 13.64
CA PRO A 73 16.98 -4.97 14.48
C PRO A 73 16.94 -6.35 15.11
N ALA A 74 16.26 -6.46 16.25
CA ALA A 74 16.06 -7.75 16.90
C ALA A 74 15.28 -8.70 16.01
N ALA A 75 14.36 -8.16 15.22
CA ALA A 75 13.63 -8.90 14.20
C ALA A 75 13.52 -8.00 12.99
N PRO A 76 13.45 -8.55 11.77
CA PRO A 76 13.34 -7.71 10.59
C PRO A 76 12.09 -6.82 10.68
N TYR A 77 12.22 -5.58 10.24
CA TYR A 77 11.06 -4.73 10.08
C TYR A 77 10.20 -5.30 8.97
N GLU A 78 8.90 -5.13 9.08
CA GLU A 78 8.01 -5.83 8.16
C GLU A 78 6.81 -4.97 7.78
N LEU A 79 6.46 -5.02 6.51
CA LEU A 79 5.20 -4.50 6.01
C LEU A 79 4.45 -5.64 5.35
N SER A 80 3.25 -5.92 5.83
CA SER A 80 2.37 -6.90 5.25
C SER A 80 1.05 -6.20 4.96
N LEU A 81 0.57 -6.26 3.73
CA LEU A 81 -0.60 -5.50 3.32
C LEU A 81 -1.35 -6.28 2.24
N ALA A 82 -2.62 -6.52 2.49
CA ALA A 82 -3.47 -7.24 1.55
C ALA A 82 -4.67 -6.38 1.19
N PHE A 83 -4.88 -6.20 -0.10
CA PHE A 83 -6.05 -5.50 -0.60
C PHE A 83 -7.02 -6.52 -1.17
N GLU A 84 -8.30 -6.31 -0.89
CA GLU A 84 -9.33 -7.24 -1.34
C GLU A 84 -10.55 -6.46 -1.79
N THR A 85 -11.11 -6.85 -2.94
CA THR A 85 -12.39 -6.31 -3.37
C THR A 85 -13.48 -6.99 -2.58
N VAL A 86 -14.19 -6.22 -1.75
CA VAL A 86 -15.22 -6.77 -0.89
C VAL A 86 -16.62 -6.51 -1.42
N LEU A 87 -16.75 -5.63 -2.40
CA LEU A 87 -18.04 -5.36 -3.04
C LEU A 87 -17.78 -4.79 -4.42
N GLN A 88 -18.50 -5.27 -5.40
CA GLN A 88 -18.39 -4.73 -6.76
C GLN A 88 -19.76 -4.80 -7.42
N THR A 89 -20.26 -3.63 -7.79
CA THR A 89 -21.49 -3.50 -8.56
C THR A 89 -21.22 -2.63 -9.76
N ALA A 90 -22.25 -2.39 -10.57
CA ALA A 90 -22.10 -1.51 -11.74
C ALA A 90 -21.77 -0.07 -11.33
N ASP A 91 -22.15 0.32 -10.12
CA ASP A 91 -22.00 1.70 -9.67
C ASP A 91 -20.91 1.88 -8.63
N LEU A 92 -20.43 0.81 -8.00
CA LEU A 92 -19.66 0.93 -6.79
C LEU A 92 -18.67 -0.21 -6.67
N ILE A 93 -17.44 0.12 -6.29
CA ILE A 93 -16.43 -0.88 -5.93
C ILE A 93 -15.88 -0.51 -4.56
N VAL A 94 -15.83 -1.49 -3.68
CA VAL A 94 -15.25 -1.30 -2.35
C VAL A 94 -14.06 -2.23 -2.21
N VAL A 95 -12.91 -1.66 -1.88
CA VAL A 95 -11.67 -2.41 -1.66
C VAL A 95 -11.23 -2.18 -0.23
N SER A 96 -10.95 -3.25 0.48
CA SER A 96 -10.41 -3.15 1.83
C SER A 96 -8.91 -3.39 1.79
N ALA A 97 -8.20 -2.73 2.67
CA ALA A 97 -6.77 -2.95 2.92
C ALA A 97 -6.61 -3.38 4.36
N ASP A 98 -5.92 -4.49 4.56
CA ASP A 98 -5.66 -5.04 5.89
C ASP A 98 -4.22 -5.48 5.97
N GLY A 99 -3.59 -5.19 7.09
CA GLY A 99 -2.23 -5.63 7.27
C GLY A 99 -1.64 -5.05 8.52
N SER A 100 -0.30 -5.02 8.54
CA SER A 100 0.42 -4.48 9.68
C SER A 100 1.80 -4.03 9.24
N ARG A 101 2.37 -3.14 10.02
CA ARG A 101 3.73 -2.67 9.84
C ARG A 101 4.46 -2.80 11.16
N TYR A 102 5.63 -3.45 11.12
CA TYR A 102 6.46 -3.62 12.30
C TYR A 102 7.76 -2.85 12.10
N THR A 103 8.03 -1.89 12.97
CA THR A 103 9.25 -1.10 12.90
C THR A 103 9.92 -1.08 14.28
N GLY A 104 9.90 -2.23 14.93
CA GLY A 104 10.47 -2.35 16.26
C GLY A 104 9.40 -2.21 17.32
N GLY A 105 9.75 -2.55 18.54
CA GLY A 105 8.84 -2.45 19.64
C GLY A 105 8.20 -3.78 19.99
N ALA A 106 7.13 -3.72 20.77
CA ALA A 106 6.52 -4.92 21.32
C ALA A 106 5.66 -5.64 20.29
N HIS A 107 5.03 -4.92 19.37
CA HIS A 107 4.14 -5.53 18.39
C HIS A 107 3.99 -4.59 17.20
N GLY A 108 3.41 -5.12 16.14
CA GLY A 108 3.19 -4.34 14.93
C GLY A 108 2.06 -3.36 15.06
N GLU A 109 2.02 -2.43 14.13
CA GLU A 109 0.97 -1.43 14.00
C GLU A 109 -0.03 -1.92 12.96
N PRO A 110 -1.32 -2.04 13.30
CA PRO A 110 -2.30 -2.47 12.30
C PRO A 110 -2.50 -1.40 11.24
N LEU A 111 -2.69 -1.85 10.02
CA LEU A 111 -2.99 -1.00 8.88
C LEU A 111 -4.34 -1.43 8.33
N VAL A 112 -5.33 -0.57 8.44
CA VAL A 112 -6.68 -0.87 7.97
C VAL A 112 -7.19 0.33 7.20
N ALA A 113 -7.68 0.10 5.99
CA ALA A 113 -8.23 1.17 5.18
C ALA A 113 -9.34 0.60 4.31
N ARG A 114 -10.18 1.48 3.81
CA ARG A 114 -11.26 1.09 2.94
C ARG A 114 -11.41 2.14 1.85
N PHE A 115 -11.48 1.66 0.62
CA PHE A 115 -11.61 2.53 -0.55
C PHE A 115 -12.98 2.28 -1.15
N VAL A 116 -13.78 3.31 -1.20
CA VAL A 116 -15.11 3.25 -1.83
C VAL A 116 -15.03 4.06 -3.10
N TRP A 117 -15.19 3.38 -4.24
CA TRP A 117 -15.03 4.00 -5.54
C TRP A 117 -16.36 4.08 -6.26
N LEU A 118 -16.72 5.28 -6.65
CA LEU A 118 -17.93 5.52 -7.42
C LEU A 118 -17.58 5.39 -8.90
N VAL A 119 -18.08 4.33 -9.53
CA VAL A 119 -17.64 3.94 -10.87
C VAL A 119 -18.01 4.99 -11.90
N LYS A 120 -19.25 5.44 -11.88
CA LYS A 120 -19.72 6.36 -12.89
C LYS A 120 -19.14 7.74 -12.74
N GLU A 121 -18.99 8.18 -11.50
CA GLU A 121 -18.39 9.48 -11.21
C GLU A 121 -16.88 9.46 -11.27
N ARG A 122 -16.28 8.26 -11.25
CA ARG A 122 -14.83 8.08 -11.32
C ARG A 122 -14.14 8.84 -10.21
N LYS A 123 -14.62 8.63 -8.99
CA LYS A 123 -14.02 9.31 -7.84
C LYS A 123 -14.21 8.48 -6.59
N GLN A 124 -13.38 8.77 -5.60
CA GLN A 124 -13.43 8.11 -4.31
C GLN A 124 -14.46 8.79 -3.43
N LEU A 125 -15.26 7.98 -2.77
CA LEU A 125 -16.18 8.47 -1.76
C LEU A 125 -15.45 8.38 -0.42
N THR A 126 -15.20 9.53 0.18
CA THR A 126 -14.45 9.57 1.43
C THR A 126 -15.35 9.28 2.61
N ALA A 127 -14.72 8.95 3.75
CA ALA A 127 -15.49 8.71 4.96
C ALA A 127 -16.32 9.91 5.36
N GLN A 128 -15.82 11.11 5.09
CA GLN A 128 -16.58 12.32 5.42
C GLN A 128 -17.83 12.47 4.57
N ALA A 129 -17.79 11.97 3.33
CA ALA A 129 -18.96 11.98 2.48
C ALA A 129 -19.93 10.87 2.84
N LEU A 130 -19.41 9.76 3.38
CA LEU A 130 -20.25 8.62 3.76
C LEU A 130 -20.99 8.86 5.05
N ILE A 131 -20.37 9.56 5.98
CA ILE A 131 -20.87 9.71 7.34
C ILE A 131 -21.21 11.19 7.55
N PRO A 132 -22.45 11.52 7.83
CA PRO A 132 -22.76 12.91 8.15
C PRO A 132 -21.88 13.37 9.30
N ASP A 133 -21.42 14.60 9.19
CA ASP A 133 -20.52 15.15 10.19
C ASP A 133 -21.25 15.22 11.53
N PRO A 134 -20.84 14.45 12.52
CA PRO A 134 -21.54 14.48 13.82
C PRO A 134 -21.29 15.78 14.56
N ALA A 135 -20.24 16.48 14.23
CA ALA A 135 -19.94 17.73 14.90
C ALA A 135 -20.61 18.92 14.25
N GLY A 136 -21.12 18.72 13.07
CA GLY A 136 -21.72 19.86 12.37
C GLY A 136 -22.80 19.42 11.53
#